data_f6be953acdf3daf83af088bccac8d9aa
#
_entry.id   f6be953acdf3daf83af088bccac8d9aa
#
_cell.length_a   1.000
_cell.length_b   1.000
_cell.length_c   1.000
_cell.angle_alpha   90.00
_cell.angle_beta   90.00
_cell.angle_gamma   90.00
#
_symmetry.space_group_name_H-M   'P 1'
#
loop_
_entity.id
_entity.type
_entity.pdbx_description
1 polymer ?
#
loop_
_entity_poly.entity_id
_entity_poly.type
_entity_poly.pdbx_seq_one_letter_code
_entity_poly.pdbx_strand_id
1 'polypeptide(L)'
;IIMDTFDPKHIYSDAAKLARLKDKKLFLFDIDGTIAVGDTLYEGSADLIRYINDIGGRAYYITNNSTKSGLDYVKKFHDAFHLDSTEDQFITSGYMTLRFLKENYAEKKIFIAELRKNGLHVTEVCEENIDCVVVAYDSELNYGKLTEVCKVLFTQDVPFYGTNPDLRCPIDFGFIPDCGAICDMIT
;
A
#
# COMPACT_ATOMS: atom_id res chain seq x y z
N ILE A 1 -15.29 -10.04 18.75
CA ILE A 1 -13.83 -9.84 18.95
C ILE A 1 -13.72 -8.65 19.89
N ILE A 2 -13.37 -8.92 21.15
CA ILE A 2 -13.08 -7.87 22.13
C ILE A 2 -11.71 -7.33 21.73
N MET A 3 -11.65 -6.14 21.18
CA MET A 3 -10.40 -5.39 21.07
C MET A 3 -10.05 -4.97 22.51
N ASP A 4 -9.12 -5.69 23.13
CA ASP A 4 -8.44 -5.18 24.32
C ASP A 4 -7.84 -3.82 23.94
N THR A 5 -8.13 -2.82 24.75
CA THR A 5 -7.59 -1.48 24.57
C THR A 5 -6.06 -1.57 24.53
N PHE A 6 -5.48 -1.23 23.40
CA PHE A 6 -4.04 -1.24 23.17
C PHE A 6 -3.39 -0.22 24.13
N ASP A 7 -2.72 -0.71 25.17
CA ASP A 7 -1.86 0.11 26.03
C ASP A 7 -0.38 -0.16 25.65
N PRO A 8 0.26 0.79 24.91
CA PRO A 8 1.64 0.59 24.47
C PRO A 8 2.63 0.39 25.63
N LYS A 9 2.31 0.88 26.84
CA LYS A 9 3.19 0.71 28.01
C LYS A 9 3.17 -0.72 28.56
N HIS A 10 2.12 -1.49 28.32
CA HIS A 10 2.00 -2.87 28.82
C HIS A 10 2.60 -3.93 27.88
N ILE A 11 2.79 -3.65 26.60
CA ILE A 11 3.34 -4.63 25.65
C ILE A 11 4.80 -4.96 25.97
N TYR A 12 5.58 -3.96 26.35
CA TYR A 12 7.01 -4.13 26.61
C TYR A 12 7.33 -4.71 27.99
N SER A 13 6.37 -4.75 28.91
CA SER A 13 6.55 -5.27 30.27
C SER A 13 6.11 -6.73 30.45
N ASP A 14 5.42 -7.32 29.47
CA ASP A 14 4.91 -8.69 29.58
C ASP A 14 5.91 -9.71 29.02
N ALA A 15 6.77 -10.24 29.90
CA ALA A 15 7.76 -11.24 29.54
C ALA A 15 7.17 -12.49 28.89
N ALA A 16 5.92 -12.86 29.24
CA ALA A 16 5.23 -14.00 28.65
C ALA A 16 4.82 -13.73 27.19
N LYS A 17 4.36 -12.52 26.88
CA LYS A 17 4.07 -12.11 25.48
C LYS A 17 5.34 -12.03 24.63
N LEU A 18 6.43 -11.46 25.19
CA LEU A 18 7.72 -11.40 24.51
C LEU A 18 8.31 -12.80 24.27
N ALA A 19 8.16 -13.73 25.23
CA ALA A 19 8.60 -15.12 25.04
C ALA A 19 7.88 -15.79 23.87
N ARG A 20 6.56 -15.54 23.69
CA ARG A 20 5.79 -16.08 22.56
C ARG A 20 6.21 -15.54 21.19
N LEU A 21 6.78 -14.32 21.12
CA LEU A 21 7.29 -13.77 19.87
C LEU A 21 8.54 -14.49 19.37
N LYS A 22 9.39 -15.01 20.27
CA LYS A 22 10.61 -15.76 19.91
C LYS A 22 10.31 -17.05 19.13
N ASP A 23 9.13 -17.62 19.32
CA ASP A 23 8.70 -18.85 18.63
C ASP A 23 8.07 -18.57 17.24
N LYS A 24 7.82 -17.29 16.93
CA LYS A 24 7.23 -16.91 15.65
C LYS A 24 8.28 -16.96 14.54
N LYS A 25 7.84 -17.39 13.36
CA LYS A 25 8.67 -17.49 12.16
C LYS A 25 8.19 -16.59 11.03
N LEU A 26 6.97 -16.05 11.13
CA LEU A 26 6.39 -15.14 10.19
C LEU A 26 6.13 -13.79 10.86
N PHE A 27 6.67 -12.73 10.30
CA PHE A 27 6.51 -11.37 10.78
C PHE A 27 5.99 -10.50 9.64
N LEU A 28 4.93 -9.75 9.91
CA LEU A 28 4.32 -8.81 8.97
C LEU A 28 4.53 -7.39 9.52
N PHE A 29 5.17 -6.54 8.73
CA PHE A 29 5.45 -5.16 9.07
C PHE A 29 4.76 -4.23 8.08
N ASP A 30 4.09 -3.21 8.57
CA ASP A 30 3.86 -2.02 7.80
C ASP A 30 5.18 -1.26 7.63
N ILE A 31 5.33 -0.50 6.54
CA ILE A 31 6.60 0.18 6.23
C ILE A 31 6.57 1.62 6.74
N ASP A 32 5.68 2.44 6.17
CA ASP A 32 5.70 3.88 6.36
C ASP A 32 5.10 4.27 7.71
N GLY A 33 5.92 4.81 8.61
CA GLY A 33 5.53 5.12 9.99
C GLY A 33 5.69 3.98 10.99
N THR A 34 6.09 2.77 10.55
CA THR A 34 6.31 1.59 11.42
C THR A 34 7.79 1.20 11.49
N ILE A 35 8.42 0.91 10.35
CA ILE A 35 9.85 0.57 10.30
C ILE A 35 10.70 1.68 9.71
N ALA A 36 10.10 2.57 8.90
CA ALA A 36 10.81 3.66 8.24
C ALA A 36 9.90 4.87 8.02
N VAL A 37 10.49 6.04 7.79
CA VAL A 37 9.85 7.21 7.19
C VAL A 37 10.74 7.72 6.06
N GLY A 38 10.15 7.94 4.87
CA GLY A 38 10.95 8.25 3.68
C GLY A 38 12.05 7.19 3.47
N ASP A 39 13.29 7.61 3.33
CA ASP A 39 14.45 6.73 3.14
C ASP A 39 15.24 6.49 4.44
N THR A 40 14.64 6.76 5.60
CA THR A 40 15.27 6.61 6.91
C THR A 40 14.57 5.53 7.73
N LEU A 41 15.31 4.48 8.13
CA LEU A 41 14.83 3.48 9.08
C LEU A 41 14.75 4.07 10.50
N TYR A 42 13.72 3.64 11.24
CA TYR A 42 13.72 3.88 12.69
C TYR A 42 14.81 3.07 13.38
N GLU A 43 15.32 3.61 14.48
CA GLU A 43 16.33 2.95 15.31
C GLU A 43 15.88 1.55 15.71
N GLY A 44 16.75 0.56 15.54
CA GLY A 44 16.48 -0.84 15.86
C GLY A 44 15.74 -1.64 14.78
N SER A 45 15.13 -1.00 13.75
CA SER A 45 14.41 -1.71 12.71
C SER A 45 15.28 -2.67 11.93
N ALA A 46 16.48 -2.22 11.53
CA ALA A 46 17.43 -3.08 10.81
C ALA A 46 17.87 -4.28 11.65
N ASP A 47 18.15 -4.06 12.94
CA ASP A 47 18.61 -5.11 13.84
C ASP A 47 17.50 -6.14 14.11
N LEU A 48 16.25 -5.67 14.22
CA LEU A 48 15.10 -6.55 14.36
C LEU A 48 14.93 -7.45 13.12
N ILE A 49 15.04 -6.88 11.92
CA ILE A 49 14.89 -7.63 10.67
C ILE A 49 16.01 -8.68 10.54
N ARG A 50 17.26 -8.30 10.84
CA ARG A 50 18.40 -9.24 10.85
C ARG A 50 18.18 -10.34 11.88
N TYR A 51 17.78 -9.99 13.09
CA TYR A 51 17.49 -10.98 14.15
C TYR A 51 16.41 -11.98 13.71
N ILE A 52 15.34 -11.51 13.05
CA ILE A 52 14.28 -12.39 12.52
C ILE A 52 14.88 -13.42 11.55
N ASN A 53 15.75 -12.98 10.64
CA ASN A 53 16.42 -13.86 9.70
C ASN A 53 17.35 -14.86 10.41
N ASP A 54 18.11 -14.42 11.41
CA ASP A 54 19.05 -15.25 12.16
C ASP A 54 18.34 -16.38 12.95
N ILE A 55 17.14 -16.12 13.46
CA ILE A 55 16.34 -17.17 14.11
C ILE A 55 15.57 -18.07 13.13
N GLY A 56 15.83 -17.92 11.81
CA GLY A 56 15.15 -18.66 10.75
C GLY A 56 13.68 -18.25 10.55
N GLY A 57 13.33 -17.02 10.92
CA GLY A 57 12.07 -16.38 10.61
C GLY A 57 12.11 -15.68 9.25
N ARG A 58 10.97 -15.11 8.85
CA ARG A 58 10.85 -14.34 7.62
C ARG A 58 9.99 -13.09 7.85
N ALA A 59 10.52 -11.94 7.47
CA ALA A 59 9.81 -10.67 7.46
C ALA A 59 9.08 -10.50 6.12
N TYR A 60 7.84 -10.05 6.16
CA TYR A 60 7.05 -9.58 5.04
C TYR A 60 6.61 -8.15 5.31
N TYR A 61 6.46 -7.38 4.26
CA TYR A 61 6.19 -5.95 4.34
C TYR A 61 4.87 -5.64 3.64
N ILE A 62 3.95 -5.01 4.38
CA ILE A 62 2.65 -4.59 3.87
C ILE A 62 2.68 -3.07 3.79
N THR A 63 2.24 -2.50 2.69
CA THR A 63 2.15 -1.05 2.54
C THR A 63 0.93 -0.63 1.74
N ASN A 64 0.28 0.45 2.16
CA ASN A 64 -0.80 1.09 1.43
C ASN A 64 -0.30 1.93 0.25
N ASN A 65 1.00 2.14 0.13
CA ASN A 65 1.57 2.86 -1.00
C ASN A 65 1.37 2.08 -2.31
N SER A 66 0.60 2.66 -3.23
CA SER A 66 0.30 2.08 -4.54
C SER A 66 1.27 2.50 -5.65
N THR A 67 2.15 3.48 -5.39
CA THR A 67 3.04 4.07 -6.42
C THR A 67 4.30 3.25 -6.66
N LYS A 68 4.67 2.37 -5.73
CA LYS A 68 5.88 1.54 -5.80
C LYS A 68 5.55 0.07 -5.98
N SER A 69 6.28 -0.58 -6.88
CA SER A 69 6.23 -2.04 -7.05
C SER A 69 7.05 -2.75 -5.97
N GLY A 70 6.88 -4.07 -5.84
CA GLY A 70 7.75 -4.89 -4.99
C GLY A 70 9.24 -4.75 -5.34
N LEU A 71 9.57 -4.66 -6.64
CA LEU A 71 10.95 -4.44 -7.10
C LEU A 71 11.52 -3.08 -6.70
N ASP A 72 10.69 -2.03 -6.70
CA ASP A 72 11.12 -0.71 -6.22
C ASP A 72 11.43 -0.74 -4.73
N TYR A 73 10.66 -1.52 -3.95
CA TYR A 73 10.94 -1.73 -2.54
C TYR A 73 12.19 -2.59 -2.31
N VAL A 74 12.43 -3.65 -3.10
CA VAL A 74 13.70 -4.41 -3.05
C VAL A 74 14.88 -3.47 -3.24
N LYS A 75 14.83 -2.61 -4.26
CA LYS A 75 15.88 -1.62 -4.52
C LYS A 75 16.02 -0.63 -3.35
N LYS A 76 14.92 -0.09 -2.84
CA LYS A 76 14.94 0.84 -1.70
C LYS A 76 15.56 0.19 -0.46
N PHE A 77 15.18 -1.05 -0.14
CA PHE A 77 15.70 -1.77 1.02
C PHE A 77 17.20 -2.02 0.89
N HIS A 78 17.68 -2.37 -0.30
CA HIS A 78 19.10 -2.55 -0.56
C HIS A 78 19.87 -1.21 -0.48
N ASP A 79 19.43 -0.20 -1.22
CA ASP A 79 20.20 1.03 -1.43
C ASP A 79 20.16 1.96 -0.21
N ALA A 80 18.98 2.14 0.40
CA ALA A 80 18.78 3.08 1.51
C ALA A 80 18.91 2.41 2.89
N PHE A 81 18.43 1.16 3.03
CA PHE A 81 18.36 0.51 4.34
C PHE A 81 19.47 -0.51 4.56
N HIS A 82 20.23 -0.87 3.52
CA HIS A 82 21.28 -1.91 3.55
C HIS A 82 20.73 -3.27 4.07
N LEU A 83 19.52 -3.60 3.63
CA LEU A 83 18.81 -4.84 3.94
C LEU A 83 18.53 -5.62 2.66
N ASP A 84 18.89 -6.89 2.64
CA ASP A 84 18.54 -7.78 1.56
C ASP A 84 17.08 -8.20 1.67
N SER A 85 16.38 -8.20 0.54
CA SER A 85 14.98 -8.60 0.44
C SER A 85 14.66 -9.16 -0.95
N THR A 86 13.51 -9.82 -1.08
CA THR A 86 13.02 -10.36 -2.34
C THR A 86 11.62 -9.81 -2.63
N GLU A 87 11.24 -9.72 -3.91
CA GLU A 87 9.99 -9.10 -4.34
C GLU A 87 8.77 -9.72 -3.65
N ASP A 88 8.77 -11.03 -3.43
CA ASP A 88 7.68 -11.76 -2.79
C ASP A 88 7.47 -11.44 -1.30
N GLN A 89 8.39 -10.69 -0.68
CA GLN A 89 8.23 -10.18 0.68
C GLN A 89 7.39 -8.90 0.74
N PHE A 90 7.09 -8.24 -0.39
CA PHE A 90 6.35 -6.98 -0.42
C PHE A 90 4.91 -7.17 -0.91
N ILE A 91 3.96 -6.79 -0.06
CA ILE A 91 2.53 -6.78 -0.33
C ILE A 91 2.09 -5.32 -0.40
N THR A 92 2.05 -4.76 -1.61
CA THR A 92 1.64 -3.37 -1.82
C THR A 92 0.15 -3.30 -2.18
N SER A 93 -0.50 -2.18 -1.88
CA SER A 93 -1.90 -1.97 -2.30
C SER A 93 -2.03 -2.00 -3.83
N GLY A 94 -1.04 -1.49 -4.56
CA GLY A 94 -0.98 -1.59 -6.02
C GLY A 94 -0.96 -3.04 -6.52
N TYR A 95 -0.14 -3.91 -5.93
CA TYR A 95 -0.11 -5.34 -6.26
C TYR A 95 -1.45 -6.03 -5.97
N MET A 96 -2.06 -5.76 -4.81
CA MET A 96 -3.34 -6.35 -4.44
C MET A 96 -4.48 -5.86 -5.32
N THR A 97 -4.49 -4.58 -5.68
CA THR A 97 -5.45 -4.01 -6.62
C THR A 97 -5.32 -4.66 -8.00
N LEU A 98 -4.08 -4.77 -8.51
CA LEU A 98 -3.84 -5.42 -9.79
C LEU A 98 -4.30 -6.88 -9.81
N ARG A 99 -4.04 -7.62 -8.74
CA ARG A 99 -4.51 -9.00 -8.59
C ARG A 99 -6.03 -9.07 -8.61
N PHE A 100 -6.71 -8.24 -7.82
CA PHE A 100 -8.17 -8.13 -7.80
C PHE A 100 -8.74 -7.83 -9.18
N LEU A 101 -8.14 -6.87 -9.90
CA LEU A 101 -8.59 -6.50 -11.25
C LEU A 101 -8.39 -7.64 -12.25
N LYS A 102 -7.28 -8.34 -12.21
CA LYS A 102 -7.04 -9.51 -13.06
C LYS A 102 -8.03 -10.65 -12.79
N GLU A 103 -8.39 -10.87 -11.55
CA GLU A 103 -9.34 -11.92 -11.16
C GLU A 103 -10.80 -11.57 -11.53
N ASN A 104 -11.19 -10.28 -11.52
CA ASN A 104 -12.59 -9.86 -11.68
C ASN A 104 -12.87 -9.06 -12.97
N TYR A 105 -11.84 -8.45 -13.58
CA TYR A 105 -11.97 -7.50 -14.69
C TYR A 105 -10.98 -7.73 -15.83
N ALA A 106 -10.48 -8.99 -16.04
CA ALA A 106 -9.41 -9.31 -17.01
C ALA A 106 -9.69 -8.80 -18.43
N GLU A 107 -10.93 -8.98 -18.90
CA GLU A 107 -11.38 -8.61 -20.27
C GLU A 107 -12.23 -7.33 -20.28
N LYS A 108 -12.15 -6.55 -19.22
CA LYS A 108 -13.02 -5.39 -18.98
C LYS A 108 -12.26 -4.09 -19.15
N LYS A 109 -12.98 -3.02 -19.53
CA LYS A 109 -12.43 -1.68 -19.65
C LYS A 109 -12.45 -0.98 -18.31
N ILE A 110 -11.28 -0.58 -17.83
CA ILE A 110 -11.07 -0.03 -16.50
C ILE A 110 -10.60 1.41 -16.63
N PHE A 111 -11.25 2.33 -15.93
CA PHE A 111 -10.74 3.70 -15.79
C PHE A 111 -9.73 3.76 -14.65
N ILE A 112 -8.47 4.08 -14.94
CA ILE A 112 -7.40 4.20 -13.92
C ILE A 112 -6.43 5.31 -14.32
N ALA A 113 -6.03 6.14 -13.34
CA ALA A 113 -5.05 7.19 -13.59
C ALA A 113 -3.57 6.72 -13.67
N GLU A 114 -3.16 5.57 -13.13
CA GLU A 114 -1.73 5.22 -13.03
C GLU A 114 -1.29 3.74 -13.21
N LEU A 115 -2.14 2.76 -13.48
CA LEU A 115 -1.74 1.34 -13.56
C LEU A 115 -1.49 0.82 -14.98
N ARG A 116 -0.74 1.51 -15.81
CA ARG A 116 -0.59 1.28 -17.26
C ARG A 116 0.11 0.00 -17.71
N LYS A 117 0.64 -0.89 -16.87
CA LYS A 117 1.65 -1.87 -17.35
C LYS A 117 1.36 -3.35 -17.17
N ASN A 118 0.12 -3.82 -17.00
CA ASN A 118 -0.06 -5.22 -16.63
C ASN A 118 -1.08 -6.03 -17.45
N GLY A 119 -1.27 -5.66 -18.73
CA GLY A 119 -2.16 -6.43 -19.62
C GLY A 119 -3.66 -6.24 -19.34
N LEU A 120 -4.04 -5.16 -18.64
CA LEU A 120 -5.42 -4.71 -18.48
C LEU A 120 -5.78 -3.64 -19.52
N HIS A 121 -7.04 -3.59 -19.94
CA HIS A 121 -7.57 -2.53 -20.77
C HIS A 121 -7.88 -1.29 -19.91
N VAL A 122 -6.93 -0.35 -19.81
CA VAL A 122 -7.08 0.85 -18.99
C VAL A 122 -7.21 2.11 -19.82
N THR A 123 -8.04 3.06 -19.36
CA THR A 123 -8.19 4.40 -19.92
C THR A 123 -8.12 5.45 -18.81
N GLU A 124 -7.71 6.67 -19.17
CA GLU A 124 -7.67 7.84 -18.30
C GLU A 124 -8.65 8.94 -18.73
N VAL A 125 -9.42 8.65 -19.78
CA VAL A 125 -10.44 9.57 -20.30
C VAL A 125 -11.82 8.92 -20.21
N CYS A 126 -12.85 9.73 -20.09
CA CYS A 126 -14.21 9.25 -20.10
C CYS A 126 -14.57 8.74 -21.50
N GLU A 127 -14.76 7.44 -21.61
CA GLU A 127 -15.18 6.73 -22.80
C GLU A 127 -16.47 5.97 -22.53
N GLU A 128 -17.12 5.46 -23.57
CA GLU A 128 -18.26 4.55 -23.40
C GLU A 128 -17.83 3.17 -22.91
N ASN A 129 -18.74 2.51 -22.19
CA ASN A 129 -18.59 1.13 -21.72
C ASN A 129 -17.38 0.94 -20.77
N ILE A 130 -17.20 1.82 -19.82
CA ILE A 130 -16.33 1.60 -18.68
C ILE A 130 -16.97 0.55 -17.76
N ASP A 131 -16.24 -0.44 -17.31
CA ASP A 131 -16.72 -1.50 -16.44
C ASP A 131 -16.47 -1.22 -14.94
N CYS A 132 -15.44 -0.47 -14.62
CA CYS A 132 -15.19 0.03 -13.25
C CYS A 132 -14.24 1.22 -13.25
N VAL A 133 -14.26 1.97 -12.15
CA VAL A 133 -13.32 3.05 -11.85
C VAL A 133 -12.41 2.64 -10.71
N VAL A 134 -11.11 2.87 -10.87
CA VAL A 134 -10.11 2.68 -9.80
C VAL A 134 -9.37 3.97 -9.56
N VAL A 135 -9.33 4.40 -8.30
CA VAL A 135 -8.57 5.57 -7.85
C VAL A 135 -7.40 5.08 -7.00
N ALA A 136 -6.23 5.62 -7.29
CA ALA A 136 -5.01 5.38 -6.54
C ALA A 136 -4.44 6.72 -6.05
N TYR A 137 -3.42 6.67 -5.20
CA TYR A 137 -2.60 7.84 -4.95
C TYR A 137 -1.95 8.30 -6.27
N ASP A 138 -2.07 9.58 -6.57
CA ASP A 138 -1.52 10.19 -7.78
C ASP A 138 -0.80 11.49 -7.43
N SER A 139 0.54 11.47 -7.52
CA SER A 139 1.38 12.65 -7.26
C SER A 139 1.26 13.71 -8.36
N GLU A 140 0.70 13.36 -9.53
CA GLU A 140 0.45 14.24 -10.67
C GLU A 140 -1.04 14.59 -10.84
N LEU A 141 -1.83 14.41 -9.75
CA LEU A 141 -3.25 14.72 -9.76
C LEU A 141 -3.49 16.17 -10.19
N ASN A 142 -4.41 16.33 -11.13
CA ASN A 142 -4.81 17.64 -11.63
C ASN A 142 -6.31 17.69 -11.89
N TYR A 143 -6.82 18.91 -12.09
CA TYR A 143 -8.25 19.12 -12.28
C TYR A 143 -8.83 18.42 -13.52
N GLY A 144 -8.02 18.22 -14.56
CA GLY A 144 -8.41 17.47 -15.75
C GLY A 144 -8.71 16.00 -15.44
N LYS A 145 -7.82 15.33 -14.70
CA LYS A 145 -8.03 13.94 -14.24
C LYS A 145 -9.28 13.82 -13.35
N LEU A 146 -9.48 14.75 -12.41
CA LEU A 146 -10.68 14.79 -11.58
C LEU A 146 -11.95 14.96 -12.42
N THR A 147 -11.91 15.83 -13.44
CA THR A 147 -13.04 16.03 -14.33
C THR A 147 -13.40 14.75 -15.10
N GLU A 148 -12.41 14.03 -15.61
CA GLU A 148 -12.66 12.80 -16.38
C GLU A 148 -13.24 11.69 -15.48
N VAL A 149 -12.73 11.48 -14.27
CA VAL A 149 -13.30 10.48 -13.35
C VAL A 149 -14.72 10.85 -12.93
N CYS A 150 -14.99 12.13 -12.63
CA CYS A 150 -16.34 12.60 -12.32
C CYS A 150 -17.31 12.37 -13.50
N LYS A 151 -16.90 12.63 -14.73
CA LYS A 151 -17.74 12.33 -15.90
C LYS A 151 -18.13 10.87 -15.96
N VAL A 152 -17.19 9.93 -15.77
CA VAL A 152 -17.50 8.49 -15.75
C VAL A 152 -18.53 8.18 -14.67
N LEU A 153 -18.26 8.61 -13.43
CA LEU A 153 -19.13 8.30 -12.28
C LEU A 153 -20.53 8.92 -12.39
N PHE A 154 -20.67 10.10 -13.06
CA PHE A 154 -21.97 10.75 -13.26
C PHE A 154 -22.74 10.24 -14.46
N THR A 155 -22.07 9.69 -15.46
CA THR A 155 -22.73 9.26 -16.71
C THR A 155 -22.90 7.76 -16.83
N GLN A 156 -22.18 6.98 -16.02
CA GLN A 156 -22.20 5.52 -16.07
C GLN A 156 -22.37 4.96 -14.65
N ASP A 157 -23.26 3.98 -14.50
CA ASP A 157 -23.47 3.26 -13.23
C ASP A 157 -22.42 2.14 -13.12
N VAL A 158 -21.23 2.48 -12.62
CA VAL A 158 -20.08 1.58 -12.55
C VAL A 158 -19.52 1.47 -11.14
N PRO A 159 -18.99 0.30 -10.74
CA PRO A 159 -18.31 0.15 -9.48
C PRO A 159 -17.08 1.08 -9.37
N PHE A 160 -16.88 1.62 -8.16
CA PHE A 160 -15.78 2.50 -7.81
C PHE A 160 -14.92 1.89 -6.71
N TYR A 161 -13.61 1.87 -6.89
CA TYR A 161 -12.64 1.29 -5.97
C TYR A 161 -11.50 2.26 -5.68
N GLY A 162 -11.18 2.46 -4.40
CA GLY A 162 -9.93 3.08 -3.96
C GLY A 162 -8.87 2.01 -3.65
N THR A 163 -7.61 2.28 -3.96
CA THR A 163 -6.50 1.34 -3.67
C THR A 163 -6.20 1.23 -2.18
N ASN A 164 -6.51 2.28 -1.40
CA ASN A 164 -6.47 2.29 0.06
C ASN A 164 -7.43 3.36 0.61
N PRO A 165 -7.86 3.27 1.89
CA PRO A 165 -8.78 4.22 2.51
C PRO A 165 -8.06 5.39 3.20
N ASP A 166 -6.74 5.48 3.16
CA ASP A 166 -5.99 6.44 3.95
C ASP A 166 -6.20 7.87 3.44
N LEU A 167 -6.54 8.78 4.35
CA LEU A 167 -6.73 10.19 4.04
C LEU A 167 -5.40 10.94 3.94
N ARG A 168 -4.33 10.42 4.54
CA ARG A 168 -3.04 11.09 4.68
C ARG A 168 -1.89 10.10 4.55
N CYS A 169 -0.88 10.47 3.76
CA CYS A 169 0.39 9.77 3.68
C CYS A 169 1.43 10.53 4.53
N PRO A 170 2.12 9.88 5.48
CA PRO A 170 3.19 10.51 6.25
C PRO A 170 4.43 10.72 5.37
N ILE A 171 5.03 11.92 5.49
CA ILE A 171 6.27 12.31 4.83
C ILE A 171 7.13 13.12 5.80
N ASP A 172 8.37 13.42 5.43
CA ASP A 172 9.35 14.05 6.33
C ASP A 172 8.89 15.36 6.97
N PHE A 173 8.14 16.19 6.24
CA PHE A 173 7.63 17.46 6.77
C PHE A 173 6.23 17.38 7.42
N GLY A 174 5.59 16.18 7.48
CA GLY A 174 4.25 15.99 8.03
C GLY A 174 3.40 15.04 7.22
N PHE A 175 2.33 15.54 6.57
CA PHE A 175 1.39 14.71 5.82
C PHE A 175 1.02 15.35 4.50
N ILE A 176 0.74 14.49 3.49
CA ILE A 176 0.11 14.87 2.23
C ILE A 176 -1.20 14.09 2.05
N PRO A 177 -2.15 14.55 1.21
CA PRO A 177 -3.35 13.78 0.87
C PRO A 177 -2.98 12.41 0.27
N ASP A 178 -3.71 11.36 0.67
CA ASP A 178 -3.58 10.02 0.12
C ASP A 178 -4.84 9.61 -0.66
N CYS A 179 -4.90 8.38 -1.13
CA CYS A 179 -5.95 7.84 -1.98
C CYS A 179 -7.35 8.06 -1.40
N GLY A 180 -7.56 7.84 -0.09
CA GLY A 180 -8.85 8.07 0.56
C GLY A 180 -9.31 9.52 0.46
N ALA A 181 -8.40 10.51 0.58
CA ALA A 181 -8.75 11.92 0.41
C ALA A 181 -9.16 12.24 -1.04
N ILE A 182 -8.52 11.58 -2.03
CA ILE A 182 -8.91 11.72 -3.44
C ILE A 182 -10.29 11.10 -3.66
N CYS A 183 -10.55 9.93 -3.07
CA CYS A 183 -11.87 9.28 -3.13
C CYS A 183 -12.96 10.19 -2.55
N ASP A 184 -12.76 10.76 -1.37
CA ASP A 184 -13.71 11.67 -0.72
C ASP A 184 -13.99 12.94 -1.54
N MET A 185 -13.05 13.36 -2.38
CA MET A 185 -13.18 14.56 -3.21
C MET A 185 -14.11 14.33 -4.41
N ILE A 186 -14.25 13.09 -4.88
CA ILE A 186 -14.98 12.75 -6.11
C ILE A 186 -16.29 11.98 -5.85
N THR A 187 -16.59 11.65 -4.60
CA THR A 187 -17.84 11.02 -4.15
C THR A 187 -18.69 11.99 -3.34
#